data_06092a5203249d69b5ad1544a1ab5504
#
_entry.id   06092a5203249d69b5ad1544a1ab5504
#
_cell.length_a   1.000
_cell.length_b   1.000
_cell.length_c   1.000
_cell.angle_alpha   90.00
_cell.angle_beta   90.00
_cell.angle_gamma   90.00
#
_symmetry.space_group_name_H-M   'P 1'
#
loop_
_entity.id
_entity.type
_entity.pdbx_description
1 polymer ?
#
loop_
_entity_poly.entity_id
_entity_poly.type
_entity_poly.pdbx_seq_one_letter_code
_entity_poly.pdbx_strand_id
1 'polypeptide(L)'
;MHSYLHIFFSFIFLFPVVVCKAQTSTEKEQLHLPQHTSSLKIIFDDSNSQLIGIDTSGNVIENAIVAFQLFVNIKGKSYSEQALGANLSKAMLDLLDKADPTTILYFEHIQKKNASGGLTEATNFQYNLGYKKKKK
;
A
#
# COMPACT_ATOMS: atom_id res chain seq x y z
N MET A 1 -43.84 -71.79 6.27
CA MET A 1 -43.36 -71.36 7.57
C MET A 1 -41.85 -71.19 7.43
N HIS A 2 -41.38 -69.98 7.12
CA HIS A 2 -39.96 -69.71 6.87
C HIS A 2 -39.44 -68.71 7.95
N SER A 3 -38.62 -69.20 8.84
CA SER A 3 -37.94 -68.46 9.85
C SER A 3 -36.74 -67.75 9.20
N TYR A 4 -36.74 -66.44 9.20
CA TYR A 4 -35.58 -65.65 8.80
C TYR A 4 -34.71 -65.40 10.03
N LEU A 5 -33.53 -65.98 9.99
CA LEU A 5 -32.46 -65.81 11.00
C LEU A 5 -31.68 -64.49 10.64
N HIS A 6 -31.88 -63.46 11.42
CA HIS A 6 -31.10 -62.21 11.33
C HIS A 6 -29.73 -62.41 12.02
N ILE A 7 -28.70 -62.51 11.22
CA ILE A 7 -27.33 -62.50 11.67
C ILE A 7 -26.89 -61.02 11.84
N PHE A 8 -26.79 -60.57 13.08
CA PHE A 8 -26.18 -59.30 13.43
C PHE A 8 -24.65 -59.43 13.36
N PHE A 9 -24.04 -58.85 12.34
CA PHE A 9 -22.59 -58.69 12.28
C PHE A 9 -22.21 -57.44 13.10
N SER A 10 -21.72 -57.68 14.28
CA SER A 10 -21.13 -56.66 15.14
C SER A 10 -19.70 -56.37 14.65
N PHE A 11 -19.51 -55.25 13.95
CA PHE A 11 -18.20 -54.82 13.56
C PHE A 11 -17.58 -54.02 14.73
N ILE A 12 -16.73 -54.69 15.49
CA ILE A 12 -15.90 -54.06 16.52
C ILE A 12 -14.74 -53.36 15.79
N PHE A 13 -14.84 -52.06 15.63
CA PHE A 13 -13.73 -51.24 15.17
C PHE A 13 -12.74 -51.03 16.32
N LEU A 14 -11.67 -51.82 16.31
CA LEU A 14 -10.50 -51.53 17.12
C LEU A 14 -9.75 -50.33 16.52
N PHE A 15 -9.92 -49.15 17.16
CA PHE A 15 -9.06 -48.01 16.87
C PHE A 15 -7.70 -48.21 17.54
N PRO A 16 -6.59 -48.19 16.75
CA PRO A 16 -5.28 -48.11 17.41
C PRO A 16 -5.12 -46.72 18.04
N VAL A 17 -4.94 -46.68 19.35
CA VAL A 17 -4.52 -45.49 20.07
C VAL A 17 -3.10 -45.18 19.59
N VAL A 18 -2.95 -44.25 18.67
CA VAL A 18 -1.66 -43.68 18.33
C VAL A 18 -1.26 -42.74 19.46
N VAL A 19 -0.37 -43.25 20.33
CA VAL A 19 0.31 -42.43 21.31
C VAL A 19 1.22 -41.48 20.57
N CYS A 20 0.73 -40.27 20.35
CA CYS A 20 1.53 -39.18 19.81
C CYS A 20 2.52 -38.78 20.90
N LYS A 21 3.76 -39.20 20.75
CA LYS A 21 4.87 -38.70 21.56
C LYS A 21 4.93 -37.18 21.35
N ALA A 22 4.78 -36.44 22.44
CA ALA A 22 5.03 -35.01 22.48
C ALA A 22 6.42 -34.74 21.90
N GLN A 23 6.45 -34.22 20.67
CA GLN A 23 7.64 -33.59 20.12
C GLN A 23 7.81 -32.27 20.89
N THR A 24 8.87 -32.24 21.69
CA THR A 24 9.40 -31.04 22.27
C THR A 24 9.54 -30.00 21.16
N SER A 25 8.65 -29.02 21.14
CA SER A 25 8.76 -27.84 20.28
C SER A 25 10.07 -27.19 20.67
N THR A 26 11.08 -27.37 19.82
CA THR A 26 12.20 -26.48 19.78
C THR A 26 11.62 -25.13 19.45
N GLU A 27 11.54 -24.28 20.43
CA GLU A 27 11.22 -22.87 20.36
C GLU A 27 12.16 -22.30 19.30
N LYS A 28 11.67 -22.22 18.06
CA LYS A 28 12.33 -21.45 17.04
C LYS A 28 12.26 -20.02 17.56
N GLU A 29 13.38 -19.61 18.13
CA GLU A 29 13.69 -18.23 18.36
C GLU A 29 13.36 -17.49 17.05
N GLN A 30 12.14 -16.93 16.98
CA GLN A 30 11.79 -16.01 15.92
C GLN A 30 12.74 -14.85 16.08
N LEU A 31 13.79 -14.92 15.27
CA LEU A 31 14.66 -13.78 15.01
C LEU A 31 13.73 -12.64 14.63
N HIS A 32 13.40 -11.83 15.61
CA HIS A 32 12.64 -10.60 15.44
C HIS A 32 13.58 -9.66 14.68
N LEU A 33 13.66 -9.87 13.35
CA LEU A 33 14.23 -8.86 12.49
C LEU A 33 13.46 -7.58 12.81
N PRO A 34 14.15 -6.53 13.25
CA PRO A 34 13.51 -5.24 13.38
C PRO A 34 12.86 -4.95 12.03
N GLN A 35 11.54 -4.93 12.01
CA GLN A 35 10.83 -4.41 10.87
C GLN A 35 11.20 -2.93 10.83
N HIS A 36 12.28 -2.62 10.12
CA HIS A 36 12.52 -1.31 9.61
C HIS A 36 11.34 -1.02 8.66
N THR A 37 10.24 -0.60 9.23
CA THR A 37 9.28 0.23 8.51
C THR A 37 10.04 1.49 8.18
N SER A 38 10.83 1.46 7.14
CA SER A 38 11.49 2.65 6.61
C SER A 38 10.35 3.61 6.30
N SER A 39 10.23 4.64 7.15
CA SER A 39 9.21 5.66 6.97
C SER A 39 9.57 6.42 5.71
N LEU A 40 8.98 5.99 4.59
CA LEU A 40 9.16 6.65 3.32
C LEU A 40 8.44 8.00 3.37
N LYS A 41 9.19 9.08 3.28
CA LYS A 41 8.65 10.43 3.12
C LYS A 41 8.28 10.64 1.67
N ILE A 42 7.05 11.08 1.40
CA ILE A 42 6.60 11.44 0.06
C ILE A 42 6.70 12.96 -0.10
N ILE A 43 7.25 13.41 -1.20
CA ILE A 43 7.30 14.82 -1.58
C ILE A 43 6.88 14.98 -3.04
N PHE A 44 6.42 16.17 -3.40
CA PHE A 44 6.15 16.54 -4.79
C PHE A 44 7.37 17.23 -5.40
N ASP A 45 7.86 16.66 -6.50
CA ASP A 45 8.91 17.25 -7.33
C ASP A 45 8.25 18.06 -8.45
N ASP A 46 8.14 19.36 -8.24
CA ASP A 46 7.54 20.29 -9.20
C ASP A 46 8.32 20.37 -10.53
N SER A 47 9.63 20.13 -10.49
CA SER A 47 10.48 20.21 -11.69
C SER A 47 10.17 19.12 -12.70
N ASN A 48 9.82 17.94 -12.21
CA ASN A 48 9.50 16.76 -13.01
C ASN A 48 8.01 16.39 -12.97
N SER A 49 7.19 17.16 -12.24
CA SER A 49 5.75 16.94 -12.09
C SER A 49 5.41 15.52 -11.63
N GLN A 50 6.09 15.07 -10.55
CA GLN A 50 5.94 13.72 -10.03
C GLN A 50 6.01 13.69 -8.49
N LEU A 51 5.46 12.63 -7.89
CA LEU A 51 5.71 12.31 -6.50
C LEU A 51 6.99 11.46 -6.37
N ILE A 52 7.83 11.77 -5.42
CA ILE A 52 9.01 10.96 -5.12
C ILE A 52 8.98 10.48 -3.67
N GLY A 53 9.37 9.22 -3.48
CA GLY A 53 9.58 8.64 -2.16
C GLY A 53 11.03 8.79 -1.73
N ILE A 54 11.26 9.26 -0.50
CA ILE A 54 12.60 9.44 0.06
C ILE A 54 12.69 8.61 1.34
N ASP A 55 13.73 7.80 1.47
CA ASP A 55 13.99 7.01 2.67
C ASP A 55 14.55 7.87 3.82
N THR A 56 14.76 7.26 4.98
CA THR A 56 15.31 7.92 6.16
C THR A 56 16.76 8.39 5.98
N SER A 57 17.46 7.86 4.99
CA SER A 57 18.84 8.25 4.64
C SER A 57 18.89 9.37 3.60
N GLY A 58 17.72 9.78 3.06
CA GLY A 58 17.63 10.83 2.05
C GLY A 58 17.73 10.33 0.61
N ASN A 59 17.76 8.99 0.38
CA ASN A 59 17.82 8.44 -0.96
C ASN A 59 16.43 8.40 -1.60
N VAL A 60 16.37 8.70 -2.89
CA VAL A 60 15.15 8.51 -3.69
C VAL A 60 14.92 7.03 -3.93
N ILE A 61 13.71 6.57 -3.63
CA ILE A 61 13.28 5.20 -3.90
C ILE A 61 12.46 5.19 -5.18
N GLU A 62 13.04 4.62 -6.23
CA GLU A 62 12.38 4.49 -7.52
C GLU A 62 11.14 3.58 -7.43
N ASN A 63 10.11 3.92 -8.21
CA ASN A 63 8.86 3.15 -8.29
C ASN A 63 8.17 2.89 -6.93
N ALA A 64 8.45 3.74 -5.93
CA ALA A 64 7.83 3.62 -4.62
C ALA A 64 6.33 3.92 -4.66
N ILE A 65 5.90 4.85 -5.52
CA ILE A 65 4.51 5.30 -5.65
C ILE A 65 3.79 4.45 -6.70
N VAL A 66 2.62 3.95 -6.35
CA VAL A 66 1.79 3.08 -7.21
C VAL A 66 0.59 3.82 -7.76
N ALA A 67 -0.03 4.65 -6.94
CA ALA A 67 -1.17 5.47 -7.33
C ALA A 67 -1.34 6.62 -6.33
N PHE A 68 -2.02 7.66 -6.74
CA PHE A 68 -2.43 8.75 -5.86
C PHE A 68 -3.60 9.52 -6.47
N GLN A 69 -4.24 10.34 -5.65
CA GLN A 69 -5.29 11.26 -6.05
C GLN A 69 -4.82 12.69 -5.82
N LEU A 70 -5.02 13.55 -6.81
CA LEU A 70 -4.83 14.98 -6.71
C LEU A 70 -6.18 15.64 -6.55
N PHE A 71 -6.33 16.43 -5.50
CA PHE A 71 -7.46 17.32 -5.31
C PHE A 71 -6.96 18.77 -5.37
N VAL A 72 -7.70 19.62 -6.09
CA VAL A 72 -7.34 21.03 -6.26
C VAL A 72 -8.60 21.89 -6.43
N ASN A 73 -8.56 23.10 -5.87
CA ASN A 73 -9.59 24.12 -6.08
C ASN A 73 -9.03 25.23 -6.96
N ILE A 74 -9.66 25.44 -8.11
CA ILE A 74 -9.27 26.48 -9.06
C ILE A 74 -10.45 27.41 -9.28
N LYS A 75 -10.32 28.67 -8.90
CA LYS A 75 -11.36 29.70 -9.05
C LYS A 75 -12.72 29.27 -8.47
N GLY A 76 -12.70 28.64 -7.29
CA GLY A 76 -13.88 28.20 -6.57
C GLY A 76 -14.51 26.89 -7.08
N LYS A 77 -13.89 26.22 -8.05
CA LYS A 77 -14.29 24.89 -8.53
C LYS A 77 -13.33 23.84 -8.03
N SER A 78 -13.84 22.79 -7.46
CA SER A 78 -13.06 21.64 -7.01
C SER A 78 -12.91 20.62 -8.11
N TYR A 79 -11.70 20.10 -8.26
CA TYR A 79 -11.33 19.06 -9.20
C TYR A 79 -10.62 17.94 -8.45
N SER A 80 -10.85 16.72 -8.91
CA SER A 80 -10.21 15.54 -8.35
C SER A 80 -9.83 14.59 -9.49
N GLU A 81 -8.56 14.23 -9.54
CA GLU A 81 -7.99 13.38 -10.58
C GLU A 81 -7.12 12.29 -9.96
N GLN A 82 -7.12 11.11 -10.55
CA GLN A 82 -6.30 9.98 -10.10
C GLN A 82 -5.18 9.70 -11.09
N ALA A 83 -4.00 9.37 -10.57
CA ALA A 83 -2.86 8.92 -11.35
C ALA A 83 -2.42 7.53 -10.93
N LEU A 84 -1.92 6.75 -11.89
CA LEU A 84 -1.21 5.50 -11.66
C LEU A 84 0.29 5.76 -11.81
N GLY A 85 1.07 5.25 -10.85
CA GLY A 85 2.50 5.54 -10.76
C GLY A 85 2.77 6.86 -10.04
N ALA A 86 3.96 7.39 -10.24
CA ALA A 86 4.45 8.58 -9.55
C ALA A 86 4.19 9.90 -10.31
N ASN A 87 3.99 9.84 -11.61
CA ASN A 87 3.85 11.02 -12.47
C ASN A 87 2.43 11.57 -12.45
N LEU A 88 2.31 12.89 -12.55
CA LEU A 88 1.01 13.52 -12.80
C LEU A 88 0.44 13.05 -14.12
N SER A 89 -0.86 12.78 -14.16
CA SER A 89 -1.57 12.48 -15.38
C SER A 89 -1.68 13.74 -16.26
N LYS A 90 -1.96 13.55 -17.57
CA LYS A 90 -2.20 14.70 -18.46
C LYS A 90 -3.33 15.60 -17.94
N ALA A 91 -4.41 15.03 -17.41
CA ALA A 91 -5.52 15.80 -16.85
C ALA A 91 -5.07 16.65 -15.65
N MET A 92 -4.21 16.10 -14.77
CA MET A 92 -3.62 16.85 -13.65
C MET A 92 -2.74 18.00 -14.14
N LEU A 93 -1.90 17.77 -15.17
CA LEU A 93 -1.06 18.82 -15.76
C LEU A 93 -1.91 19.94 -16.36
N ASP A 94 -2.98 19.61 -17.08
CA ASP A 94 -3.92 20.57 -17.63
C ASP A 94 -4.64 21.41 -16.54
N LEU A 95 -4.82 20.85 -15.33
CA LEU A 95 -5.32 21.57 -14.15
C LEU A 95 -4.26 22.52 -13.59
N LEU A 96 -3.00 22.06 -13.47
CA LEU A 96 -1.91 22.89 -13.00
C LEU A 96 -1.67 24.11 -13.88
N ASP A 97 -1.82 23.96 -15.20
CA ASP A 97 -1.70 25.08 -16.15
C ASP A 97 -2.77 26.16 -15.96
N LYS A 98 -3.93 25.79 -15.42
CA LYS A 98 -5.04 26.71 -15.10
C LYS A 98 -4.97 27.28 -13.69
N ALA A 99 -4.13 26.69 -12.84
CA ALA A 99 -3.96 27.09 -11.46
C ALA A 99 -3.12 28.38 -11.35
N ASP A 100 -3.45 29.21 -10.38
CA ASP A 100 -2.63 30.38 -10.06
C ASP A 100 -1.55 30.01 -8.99
N PRO A 101 -0.54 30.88 -8.77
CA PRO A 101 0.52 30.59 -7.84
C PRO A 101 0.10 30.42 -6.37
N THR A 102 -1.11 30.82 -6.00
CA THR A 102 -1.64 30.68 -4.66
C THR A 102 -2.43 29.37 -4.48
N THR A 103 -2.59 28.60 -5.54
CA THR A 103 -3.33 27.34 -5.53
C THR A 103 -2.59 26.31 -4.67
N ILE A 104 -3.35 25.63 -3.82
CA ILE A 104 -2.85 24.52 -3.02
C ILE A 104 -3.29 23.22 -3.67
N LEU A 105 -2.33 22.32 -3.87
CA LEU A 105 -2.53 20.96 -4.30
C LEU A 105 -2.65 20.05 -3.09
N TYR A 106 -3.64 19.17 -3.06
CA TYR A 106 -3.80 18.16 -2.02
C TYR A 106 -3.56 16.79 -2.65
N PHE A 107 -2.55 16.09 -2.15
CA PHE A 107 -2.22 14.74 -2.55
C PHE A 107 -2.79 13.77 -1.53
N GLU A 108 -3.69 12.91 -1.97
CA GLU A 108 -4.47 12.02 -1.13
C GLU A 108 -4.44 10.59 -1.66
N HIS A 109 -4.82 9.63 -0.81
CA HIS A 109 -4.88 8.21 -1.17
C HIS A 109 -3.61 7.71 -1.84
N ILE A 110 -2.46 8.14 -1.33
CA ILE A 110 -1.16 7.81 -1.90
C ILE A 110 -0.82 6.38 -1.56
N GLN A 111 -0.84 5.50 -2.55
CA GLN A 111 -0.44 4.11 -2.40
C GLN A 111 1.03 3.94 -2.72
N LYS A 112 1.77 3.33 -1.80
CA LYS A 112 3.19 3.05 -1.95
C LYS A 112 3.50 1.58 -1.73
N LYS A 113 4.60 1.10 -2.34
CA LYS A 113 5.16 -0.21 -2.04
C LYS A 113 5.94 -0.16 -0.72
N ASN A 114 5.73 -1.16 0.11
CA ASN A 114 6.59 -1.40 1.27
C ASN A 114 7.80 -2.28 0.89
N ALA A 115 8.72 -2.49 1.84
CA ALA A 115 9.92 -3.29 1.62
C ALA A 115 9.65 -4.75 1.21
N SER A 116 8.48 -5.31 1.57
CA SER A 116 8.05 -6.65 1.19
C SER A 116 7.29 -6.71 -0.14
N GLY A 117 7.13 -5.57 -0.83
CA GLY A 117 6.38 -5.46 -2.09
C GLY A 117 4.87 -5.32 -1.92
N GLY A 118 4.35 -5.33 -0.69
CA GLY A 118 2.94 -5.06 -0.40
C GLY A 118 2.59 -3.58 -0.58
N LEU A 119 1.30 -3.29 -0.74
CA LEU A 119 0.80 -1.92 -0.84
C LEU A 119 0.44 -1.39 0.54
N THR A 120 0.81 -0.15 0.81
CA THR A 120 0.43 0.60 2.01
C THR A 120 0.08 2.02 1.62
N GLU A 121 -0.81 2.64 2.39
CA GLU A 121 -1.16 4.05 2.21
C GLU A 121 -0.11 4.94 2.89
N ALA A 122 0.27 6.02 2.22
CA ALA A 122 1.11 7.06 2.79
C ALA A 122 0.24 8.20 3.33
N THR A 123 0.83 9.02 4.19
CA THR A 123 0.16 10.20 4.73
C THR A 123 -0.13 11.21 3.60
N ASN A 124 -1.36 11.69 3.57
CA ASN A 124 -1.77 12.78 2.69
C ASN A 124 -0.99 14.05 3.01
N PHE A 125 -0.70 14.84 1.99
CA PHE A 125 -0.02 16.11 2.19
C PHE A 125 -0.52 17.17 1.21
N GLN A 126 -0.20 18.42 1.51
CA GLN A 126 -0.52 19.54 0.64
C GLN A 126 0.77 20.21 0.14
N TYR A 127 0.70 20.72 -1.07
CA TYR A 127 1.78 21.44 -1.72
C TYR A 127 1.26 22.80 -2.22
N ASN A 128 1.94 23.86 -1.86
CA ASN A 128 1.63 25.19 -2.37
C ASN A 128 2.44 25.40 -3.64
N LEU A 129 1.76 25.66 -4.77
CA LEU A 129 2.41 25.90 -6.05
C LEU A 129 3.46 27.03 -5.98
N GLY A 130 3.28 27.97 -5.03
CA GLY A 130 4.26 29.00 -4.78
C GLY A 130 4.54 29.89 -5.99
N TYR A 131 5.37 30.86 -5.79
CA TYR A 131 5.85 31.67 -6.89
C TYR A 131 6.82 30.85 -7.74
N LYS A 132 6.38 30.31 -8.90
CA LYS A 132 7.34 30.00 -9.96
C LYS A 132 8.16 31.27 -10.17
N LYS A 133 9.38 31.34 -9.62
CA LYS A 133 10.31 32.37 -9.99
C LYS A 133 10.38 32.34 -11.50
N LYS A 134 9.78 33.36 -12.18
CA LYS A 134 9.94 33.53 -13.61
C LYS A 134 11.44 33.55 -13.84
N LYS A 135 11.99 32.46 -14.39
CA LYS A 135 13.34 32.47 -14.94
C LYS A 135 13.30 33.52 -16.05
N LYS A 136 13.96 34.65 -15.79
CA LYS A 136 14.28 35.62 -16.83
C LYS A 136 15.24 35.00 -17.81
#